data_878dc71e98751962d4e0a404d227122b
#
_entry.id   878dc71e98751962d4e0a404d227122b
#
_cell.length_a   1.000
_cell.length_b   1.000
_cell.length_c   1.000
_cell.angle_alpha   90.00
_cell.angle_beta   90.00
_cell.angle_gamma   90.00
#
_symmetry.space_group_name_H-M   'P 1'
#
loop_
_entity.id
_entity.type
_entity.pdbx_description
1 polymer ?
#
loop_
_entity_poly.entity_id
_entity_poly.type
_entity_poly.pdbx_seq_one_letter_code
_entity_poly.pdbx_strand_id
1 'polypeptide(L)'
;MKTLLFVLIMAAGLAAQAQISLNIPSESTYESGKSLCQKTYASLIAHEKGFYVRVPVDYSRPERGMTEVYSYFHRGFDPSKETMIYFTGGPGQTSHWGLFRNPMPYNVLIMEHRGIGCSRPDTRAMFLDPSYYSSENVARDAEVVRQHLMINQWTVYGISYGTVPATMYASLFPQSTRAAILEGVVYDGGLQLWDAPHRRKLVQKMLNSLSPSLMARLESVSTVHGIPDTWMSRQARTQLMYNDGVKKLKERLELLTDDKVFKEFLTEVRKSYEPITYTPHILFASNDIAYMMISCQELGMATPDISIEDSFIKGQLVRKVDTDSLKQCARLRAKGDKIYRAENYPVKVPVTYFQGSDDGATAAPEGIRHYKSVPAGFKQMAILVRGGHNPNLELILYENPQQLQIFDYAVKGLPIPKSLYSEMKKNTGHFWAYTSN
;
A
#
# COMPACT_ATOMS: atom_id res chain seq x y z
N MET A 1 -12.01 -13.68 20.25
CA MET A 1 -12.53 -14.27 18.98
C MET A 1 -12.90 -13.25 17.90
N LYS A 2 -13.46 -12.08 18.21
CA LYS A 2 -13.79 -11.06 17.18
C LYS A 2 -12.56 -10.36 16.55
N THR A 3 -11.45 -10.30 17.24
CA THR A 3 -10.19 -9.66 16.77
C THR A 3 -9.44 -10.53 15.73
N LEU A 4 -9.63 -11.86 15.76
CA LEU A 4 -8.97 -12.78 14.83
C LEU A 4 -9.55 -12.69 13.39
N LEU A 5 -10.85 -12.41 13.27
CA LEU A 5 -11.53 -12.36 11.96
C LEU A 5 -11.15 -11.11 11.15
N PHE A 6 -10.75 -10.03 11.81
CA PHE A 6 -10.40 -8.77 11.16
C PHE A 6 -8.97 -8.73 10.59
N VAL A 7 -8.06 -9.48 11.20
CA VAL A 7 -6.67 -9.66 10.73
C VAL A 7 -6.64 -10.41 9.39
N LEU A 8 -7.60 -11.31 9.15
CA LEU A 8 -7.70 -12.08 7.91
C LEU A 8 -8.09 -11.23 6.69
N ILE A 9 -8.86 -10.16 6.84
CA ILE A 9 -9.37 -9.38 5.70
C ILE A 9 -8.33 -8.42 5.13
N MET A 10 -7.47 -7.84 5.97
CA MET A 10 -6.36 -6.98 5.49
C MET A 10 -5.15 -7.80 5.01
N ALA A 11 -4.96 -9.01 5.54
CA ALA A 11 -3.88 -9.91 5.11
C ALA A 11 -4.10 -10.51 3.71
N ALA A 12 -5.34 -10.62 3.25
CA ALA A 12 -5.65 -11.17 1.93
C ALA A 12 -5.08 -10.33 0.76
N GLY A 13 -4.93 -9.01 0.95
CA GLY A 13 -4.38 -8.13 -0.10
C GLY A 13 -2.86 -8.25 -0.32
N LEU A 14 -2.11 -8.79 0.62
CA LEU A 14 -0.64 -8.82 0.59
C LEU A 14 -0.05 -10.24 0.59
N ALA A 15 -0.84 -11.26 0.92
CA ALA A 15 -0.43 -12.67 0.80
C ALA A 15 -0.32 -13.15 -0.66
N ALA A 16 -0.82 -12.37 -1.61
CA ALA A 16 -0.95 -12.74 -3.02
C ALA A 16 0.36 -12.67 -3.85
N GLN A 17 1.53 -12.61 -3.23
CA GLN A 17 2.80 -12.70 -3.97
C GLN A 17 3.33 -14.14 -4.12
N ALA A 18 2.56 -15.15 -3.72
CA ALA A 18 2.85 -16.54 -4.07
C ALA A 18 2.42 -16.78 -5.51
N GLN A 19 3.38 -16.96 -6.43
CA GLN A 19 3.15 -17.28 -7.84
C GLN A 19 1.89 -16.59 -8.40
N ILE A 20 1.98 -15.31 -8.74
CA ILE A 20 0.88 -14.60 -9.38
C ILE A 20 0.68 -15.23 -10.75
N SER A 21 -0.21 -16.20 -10.84
CA SER A 21 -0.73 -16.65 -12.13
C SER A 21 -1.65 -15.55 -12.65
N LEU A 22 -1.09 -14.64 -13.46
CA LEU A 22 -1.88 -13.59 -14.09
C LEU A 22 -3.01 -14.18 -14.91
N ASN A 23 -4.23 -14.05 -14.41
CA ASN A 23 -5.41 -14.37 -15.19
C ASN A 23 -5.72 -13.19 -16.12
N ILE A 24 -5.14 -13.23 -17.33
CA ILE A 24 -5.44 -12.27 -18.38
C ILE A 24 -6.78 -12.64 -19.01
N PRO A 25 -7.84 -11.82 -18.88
CA PRO A 25 -9.14 -12.15 -19.44
C PRO A 25 -9.07 -12.24 -20.96
N SER A 26 -9.84 -13.17 -21.57
CA SER A 26 -10.07 -13.20 -23.01
C SER A 26 -10.99 -12.04 -23.44
N GLU A 27 -11.14 -11.80 -24.74
CA GLU A 27 -12.12 -10.82 -25.25
C GLU A 27 -13.55 -11.15 -24.79
N SER A 28 -13.90 -12.43 -24.78
CA SER A 28 -15.25 -12.88 -24.40
C SER A 28 -15.50 -12.85 -22.89
N THR A 29 -14.44 -12.81 -22.06
CA THR A 29 -14.56 -12.79 -20.60
C THR A 29 -14.21 -11.45 -19.99
N TYR A 30 -13.78 -10.47 -20.80
CA TYR A 30 -13.48 -9.14 -20.32
C TYR A 30 -14.77 -8.37 -20.00
N GLU A 31 -14.80 -7.74 -18.83
CA GLU A 31 -15.82 -6.79 -18.43
C GLU A 31 -15.19 -5.48 -17.96
N SER A 32 -15.78 -4.35 -18.40
CA SER A 32 -15.40 -3.03 -17.91
C SER A 32 -15.70 -2.88 -16.42
N GLY A 33 -15.02 -1.97 -15.75
CA GLY A 33 -15.28 -1.66 -14.35
C GLY A 33 -16.71 -1.20 -14.11
N LYS A 34 -17.23 -0.34 -15.01
CA LYS A 34 -18.60 0.16 -14.95
C LYS A 34 -19.63 -0.98 -15.03
N SER A 35 -19.47 -1.90 -15.98
CA SER A 35 -20.36 -3.07 -16.12
C SER A 35 -20.30 -3.97 -14.88
N LEU A 36 -19.09 -4.33 -14.43
CA LEU A 36 -18.89 -5.17 -13.26
C LEU A 36 -19.49 -4.55 -11.99
N CYS A 37 -19.24 -3.27 -11.75
CA CYS A 37 -19.72 -2.58 -10.58
C CYS A 37 -21.25 -2.43 -10.60
N GLN A 38 -21.86 -2.13 -11.74
CA GLN A 38 -23.31 -2.06 -11.87
C GLN A 38 -23.98 -3.42 -11.60
N LYS A 39 -23.41 -4.51 -12.10
CA LYS A 39 -23.96 -5.86 -11.91
C LYS A 39 -23.80 -6.37 -10.48
N THR A 40 -22.61 -6.21 -9.92
CA THR A 40 -22.22 -6.89 -8.69
C THR A 40 -22.40 -6.01 -7.46
N TYR A 41 -22.31 -4.69 -7.61
CA TYR A 41 -22.24 -3.72 -6.51
C TYR A 41 -23.24 -2.56 -6.64
N ALA A 42 -24.30 -2.73 -7.42
CA ALA A 42 -25.29 -1.68 -7.64
C ALA A 42 -25.81 -1.05 -6.35
N SER A 43 -26.08 -1.86 -5.32
CA SER A 43 -26.54 -1.38 -4.02
C SER A 43 -25.49 -0.55 -3.27
N LEU A 44 -24.22 -0.94 -3.36
CA LEU A 44 -23.13 -0.23 -2.73
C LEU A 44 -22.85 1.10 -3.41
N ILE A 45 -22.78 1.10 -4.76
CA ILE A 45 -22.60 2.32 -5.57
C ILE A 45 -23.73 3.31 -5.30
N ALA A 46 -24.97 2.82 -5.22
CA ALA A 46 -26.13 3.65 -4.89
C ALA A 46 -26.04 4.23 -3.47
N HIS A 47 -25.56 3.43 -2.50
CA HIS A 47 -25.36 3.88 -1.14
C HIS A 47 -24.27 4.95 -1.00
N GLU A 48 -23.15 4.77 -1.70
CA GLU A 48 -22.01 5.70 -1.67
C GLU A 48 -22.25 6.93 -2.54
N LYS A 49 -23.29 6.92 -3.41
CA LYS A 49 -23.55 7.98 -4.39
C LYS A 49 -22.30 8.33 -5.22
N GLY A 50 -21.60 7.28 -5.66
CA GLY A 50 -20.40 7.42 -6.47
C GLY A 50 -20.71 7.95 -7.88
N PHE A 51 -19.70 8.52 -8.50
CA PHE A 51 -19.80 9.15 -9.82
C PHE A 51 -18.59 8.81 -10.68
N TYR A 52 -18.75 8.95 -11.99
CA TYR A 52 -17.69 8.77 -12.97
C TYR A 52 -17.25 10.12 -13.53
N VAL A 53 -15.93 10.30 -13.66
CA VAL A 53 -15.33 11.47 -14.29
C VAL A 53 -14.54 11.02 -15.51
N ARG A 54 -14.80 11.67 -16.66
CA ARG A 54 -14.06 11.40 -17.89
C ARG A 54 -12.68 12.04 -17.84
N VAL A 55 -11.66 11.24 -18.15
CA VAL A 55 -10.25 11.64 -18.13
C VAL A 55 -9.56 11.15 -19.41
N PRO A 56 -8.49 11.79 -19.90
CA PRO A 56 -7.71 11.30 -21.02
C PRO A 56 -7.12 9.91 -20.74
N VAL A 57 -7.13 9.03 -21.74
CA VAL A 57 -6.41 7.73 -21.66
C VAL A 57 -4.92 7.97 -21.40
N ASP A 58 -4.36 8.99 -22.03
CA ASP A 58 -2.97 9.39 -21.93
C ASP A 58 -2.87 10.91 -22.03
N TYR A 59 -2.43 11.58 -20.97
CA TYR A 59 -2.35 13.05 -20.93
C TYR A 59 -1.28 13.61 -21.88
N SER A 60 -0.28 12.81 -22.25
CA SER A 60 0.73 13.19 -23.24
C SER A 60 0.25 13.01 -24.69
N ARG A 61 -0.81 12.23 -24.88
CA ARG A 61 -1.40 11.88 -26.19
C ARG A 61 -2.93 11.88 -26.10
N PRO A 62 -3.55 13.05 -25.95
CA PRO A 62 -5.01 13.16 -25.74
C PRO A 62 -5.86 12.60 -26.91
N GLU A 63 -5.27 12.51 -28.10
CA GLU A 63 -5.92 11.89 -29.28
C GLU A 63 -6.21 10.40 -29.11
N ARG A 64 -5.63 9.74 -28.10
CA ARG A 64 -5.94 8.34 -27.75
C ARG A 64 -7.34 8.15 -27.15
N GLY A 65 -8.05 9.25 -26.91
CA GLY A 65 -9.42 9.23 -26.41
C GLY A 65 -9.51 9.37 -24.89
N MET A 66 -10.70 9.06 -24.41
CA MET A 66 -11.10 9.25 -23.00
C MET A 66 -11.41 7.92 -22.35
N THR A 67 -11.23 7.88 -21.03
CA THR A 67 -11.68 6.80 -20.13
C THR A 67 -12.44 7.42 -18.96
N GLU A 68 -12.92 6.60 -18.04
CA GLU A 68 -13.62 7.08 -16.85
C GLU A 68 -12.93 6.56 -15.57
N VAL A 69 -12.89 7.41 -14.55
CA VAL A 69 -12.47 7.05 -13.19
C VAL A 69 -13.65 7.21 -12.25
N TYR A 70 -13.83 6.23 -11.38
CA TYR A 70 -14.89 6.19 -10.38
C TYR A 70 -14.41 6.85 -9.09
N SER A 71 -15.27 7.68 -8.51
CA SER A 71 -14.99 8.36 -7.27
C SER A 71 -16.24 8.44 -6.40
N TYR A 72 -16.05 8.55 -5.09
CA TYR A 72 -17.13 8.78 -4.13
C TYR A 72 -16.61 9.47 -2.87
N PHE A 73 -17.51 10.17 -2.19
CA PHE A 73 -17.21 10.70 -0.86
C PHE A 73 -17.60 9.67 0.21
N HIS A 74 -16.63 9.30 1.02
CA HIS A 74 -16.89 8.48 2.18
C HIS A 74 -17.87 9.20 3.13
N ARG A 75 -19.06 8.60 3.34
CA ARG A 75 -20.19 9.17 4.12
C ARG A 75 -20.76 10.49 3.60
N GLY A 76 -20.62 10.74 2.30
CA GLY A 76 -21.16 11.90 1.63
C GLY A 76 -20.28 13.15 1.69
N PHE A 77 -20.73 14.20 1.01
CA PHE A 77 -20.04 15.49 0.89
C PHE A 77 -20.75 16.56 1.70
N ASP A 78 -19.98 17.33 2.47
CA ASP A 78 -20.42 18.49 3.23
C ASP A 78 -19.60 19.71 2.77
N PRO A 79 -20.23 20.70 2.10
CA PRO A 79 -19.51 21.86 1.55
C PRO A 79 -18.87 22.76 2.62
N SER A 80 -19.25 22.63 3.89
CA SER A 80 -18.66 23.38 5.00
C SER A 80 -17.34 22.79 5.49
N LYS A 81 -17.01 21.57 5.08
CA LYS A 81 -15.80 20.86 5.51
C LYS A 81 -14.70 20.95 4.47
N GLU A 82 -13.46 20.93 4.94
CA GLU A 82 -12.30 20.73 4.10
C GLU A 82 -12.33 19.34 3.44
N THR A 83 -11.66 19.20 2.29
CA THR A 83 -11.62 17.94 1.57
C THR A 83 -10.20 17.37 1.57
N MET A 84 -10.12 16.07 1.76
CA MET A 84 -8.93 15.26 1.57
C MET A 84 -9.20 14.19 0.50
N ILE A 85 -8.30 14.04 -0.46
CA ILE A 85 -8.30 12.88 -1.36
C ILE A 85 -7.36 11.80 -0.85
N TYR A 86 -7.81 10.54 -0.90
CA TYR A 86 -7.05 9.38 -0.49
C TYR A 86 -6.55 8.58 -1.69
N PHE A 87 -5.23 8.38 -1.76
CA PHE A 87 -4.56 7.50 -2.72
C PHE A 87 -4.20 6.16 -2.06
N THR A 88 -4.79 5.10 -2.58
CA THR A 88 -4.61 3.74 -2.04
C THR A 88 -3.24 3.15 -2.35
N GLY A 89 -2.85 2.18 -1.55
CA GLY A 89 -1.62 1.41 -1.74
C GLY A 89 -1.70 0.33 -2.82
N GLY A 90 -0.82 -0.63 -2.73
CA GLY A 90 -0.69 -1.77 -3.62
C GLY A 90 0.63 -1.72 -4.41
N PRO A 91 0.67 -1.26 -5.68
CA PRO A 91 -0.41 -0.71 -6.51
C PRO A 91 -1.55 -1.71 -6.76
N GLY A 92 -2.70 -1.22 -7.20
CA GLY A 92 -3.80 -2.08 -7.61
C GLY A 92 -4.84 -2.41 -6.52
N GLN A 93 -4.69 -1.93 -5.29
CA GLN A 93 -5.70 -2.12 -4.24
C GLN A 93 -6.94 -1.28 -4.52
N THR A 94 -8.12 -1.87 -4.26
CA THR A 94 -9.38 -1.12 -4.23
C THR A 94 -9.53 -0.38 -2.91
N SER A 95 -10.25 0.73 -2.91
CA SER A 95 -10.38 1.62 -1.74
C SER A 95 -11.73 1.53 -1.04
N HIS A 96 -12.61 0.63 -1.47
CA HIS A 96 -14.02 0.65 -1.10
C HIS A 96 -14.36 0.36 0.35
N TRP A 97 -13.48 -0.19 1.18
CA TRP A 97 -13.92 -0.72 2.44
C TRP A 97 -13.09 -0.34 3.64
N GLY A 98 -13.73 0.32 4.58
CA GLY A 98 -13.36 0.29 5.98
C GLY A 98 -12.13 1.08 6.40
N LEU A 99 -11.57 1.91 5.52
CA LEU A 99 -10.42 2.74 5.86
C LEU A 99 -10.76 3.82 6.91
N PHE A 100 -12.00 4.32 6.86
CA PHE A 100 -12.47 5.34 7.79
C PHE A 100 -13.83 4.91 8.34
N ARG A 101 -13.81 4.13 9.41
CA ARG A 101 -15.05 3.60 10.02
C ARG A 101 -15.93 4.69 10.62
N ASN A 102 -15.32 5.71 11.16
CA ASN A 102 -15.99 6.82 11.81
C ASN A 102 -16.15 8.03 10.89
N PRO A 103 -17.14 8.89 11.16
CA PRO A 103 -17.22 10.18 10.52
C PRO A 103 -15.94 10.99 10.79
N MET A 104 -15.32 11.49 9.72
CA MET A 104 -14.17 12.38 9.82
C MET A 104 -14.64 13.85 9.86
N PRO A 105 -13.88 14.74 10.52
CA PRO A 105 -14.23 16.17 10.56
C PRO A 105 -14.05 16.89 9.22
N TYR A 106 -13.63 16.18 8.18
CA TYR A 106 -13.44 16.64 6.80
C TYR A 106 -14.06 15.64 5.80
N ASN A 107 -14.28 16.10 4.57
CA ASN A 107 -14.68 15.23 3.47
C ASN A 107 -13.51 14.32 3.08
N VAL A 108 -13.76 13.04 2.92
CA VAL A 108 -12.78 12.08 2.39
C VAL A 108 -13.25 11.63 1.01
N LEU A 109 -12.57 12.11 -0.02
CA LEU A 109 -12.79 11.63 -1.39
C LEU A 109 -11.94 10.37 -1.62
N ILE A 110 -12.59 9.32 -2.08
CA ILE A 110 -11.97 8.10 -2.54
C ILE A 110 -12.06 8.08 -4.06
N MET A 111 -10.93 8.00 -4.74
CA MET A 111 -10.86 7.80 -6.18
C MET A 111 -10.24 6.45 -6.46
N GLU A 112 -10.95 5.58 -7.16
CA GLU A 112 -10.33 4.36 -7.67
C GLU A 112 -9.38 4.70 -8.81
N HIS A 113 -8.12 4.29 -8.64
CA HIS A 113 -7.12 4.53 -9.68
C HIS A 113 -7.53 3.85 -10.99
N ARG A 114 -7.13 4.41 -12.11
CA ARG A 114 -7.36 3.83 -13.42
C ARG A 114 -6.93 2.36 -13.48
N GLY A 115 -7.74 1.52 -14.11
CA GLY A 115 -7.53 0.08 -14.21
C GLY A 115 -7.95 -0.74 -13.00
N ILE A 116 -8.44 -0.12 -11.91
CA ILE A 116 -8.82 -0.80 -10.67
C ILE A 116 -10.33 -0.72 -10.47
N GLY A 117 -10.94 -1.78 -9.96
CA GLY A 117 -12.34 -1.80 -9.53
C GLY A 117 -13.30 -1.24 -10.57
N CYS A 118 -14.10 -0.26 -10.17
CA CYS A 118 -15.04 0.43 -11.05
C CYS A 118 -14.37 1.32 -12.12
N SER A 119 -13.09 1.65 -11.95
CA SER A 119 -12.27 2.42 -12.91
C SER A 119 -11.54 1.55 -13.95
N ARG A 120 -11.91 0.26 -14.11
CA ARG A 120 -11.38 -0.56 -15.22
C ARG A 120 -11.90 0.01 -16.55
N PRO A 121 -11.02 0.11 -17.59
CA PRO A 121 -11.40 0.71 -18.86
C PRO A 121 -12.49 -0.08 -19.61
N ASP A 122 -13.10 0.53 -20.61
CA ASP A 122 -14.22 -0.09 -21.36
C ASP A 122 -13.76 -1.24 -22.27
N THR A 123 -12.50 -1.24 -22.69
CA THR A 123 -11.98 -2.26 -23.61
C THR A 123 -10.83 -3.05 -23.01
N ARG A 124 -10.77 -4.35 -23.35
CA ARG A 124 -9.65 -5.22 -22.99
C ARG A 124 -8.32 -4.71 -23.56
N ALA A 125 -8.33 -4.18 -24.78
CA ALA A 125 -7.13 -3.62 -25.41
C ALA A 125 -6.52 -2.51 -24.54
N MET A 126 -7.32 -1.59 -24.01
CA MET A 126 -6.88 -0.54 -23.10
C MET A 126 -6.46 -1.10 -21.74
N PHE A 127 -7.18 -2.12 -21.23
CA PHE A 127 -6.85 -2.80 -19.98
C PHE A 127 -5.49 -3.50 -20.02
N LEU A 128 -5.03 -3.94 -21.18
CA LEU A 128 -3.74 -4.59 -21.38
C LEU A 128 -2.66 -3.66 -21.97
N ASP A 129 -2.94 -2.37 -22.10
CA ASP A 129 -2.00 -1.38 -22.59
C ASP A 129 -1.12 -0.85 -21.44
N PRO A 130 0.19 -1.10 -21.44
CA PRO A 130 1.08 -0.60 -20.39
C PRO A 130 1.04 0.93 -20.25
N SER A 131 0.86 1.67 -21.33
CA SER A 131 0.84 3.13 -21.31
C SER A 131 -0.40 3.72 -20.62
N TYR A 132 -1.45 2.92 -20.43
CA TYR A 132 -2.62 3.30 -19.64
C TYR A 132 -2.29 3.46 -18.15
N TYR A 133 -1.36 2.64 -17.65
CA TYR A 133 -0.98 2.57 -16.25
C TYR A 133 0.23 3.46 -15.96
N SER A 134 -0.01 4.62 -15.38
CA SER A 134 1.02 5.54 -14.93
C SER A 134 0.57 6.25 -13.66
N SER A 135 1.45 6.32 -12.66
CA SER A 135 1.20 7.05 -11.42
C SER A 135 1.01 8.56 -11.67
N GLU A 136 1.68 9.11 -12.68
CA GLU A 136 1.46 10.51 -13.09
C GLU A 136 0.06 10.70 -13.68
N ASN A 137 -0.43 9.76 -14.48
CA ASN A 137 -1.80 9.81 -14.98
C ASN A 137 -2.81 9.73 -13.82
N VAL A 138 -2.56 8.90 -12.79
CA VAL A 138 -3.41 8.87 -11.57
C VAL A 138 -3.43 10.23 -10.87
N ALA A 139 -2.29 10.89 -10.74
CA ALA A 139 -2.22 12.23 -10.17
C ALA A 139 -3.00 13.26 -11.00
N ARG A 140 -2.89 13.19 -12.35
CA ARG A 140 -3.63 14.07 -13.27
C ARG A 140 -5.12 13.78 -13.28
N ASP A 141 -5.53 12.52 -13.15
CA ASP A 141 -6.94 12.13 -12.98
C ASP A 141 -7.55 12.79 -11.74
N ALA A 142 -6.82 12.78 -10.62
CA ALA A 142 -7.26 13.43 -9.40
C ALA A 142 -7.47 14.94 -9.60
N GLU A 143 -6.61 15.62 -10.37
CA GLU A 143 -6.81 17.04 -10.68
C GLU A 143 -8.07 17.28 -11.52
N VAL A 144 -8.37 16.43 -12.49
CA VAL A 144 -9.61 16.50 -13.27
C VAL A 144 -10.83 16.27 -12.37
N VAL A 145 -10.76 15.30 -11.46
CA VAL A 145 -11.83 15.05 -10.46
C VAL A 145 -12.01 16.26 -9.53
N ARG A 146 -10.93 16.88 -9.05
CA ARG A 146 -11.02 18.09 -8.23
C ARG A 146 -11.74 19.23 -8.95
N GLN A 147 -11.36 19.46 -10.22
CA GLN A 147 -11.97 20.51 -11.06
C GLN A 147 -13.45 20.21 -11.33
N HIS A 148 -13.79 18.94 -11.63
CA HIS A 148 -15.18 18.50 -11.81
C HIS A 148 -16.05 18.78 -10.56
N LEU A 149 -15.48 18.60 -9.38
CA LEU A 149 -16.12 18.88 -8.10
C LEU A 149 -16.08 20.35 -7.68
N MET A 150 -15.43 21.21 -8.46
CA MET A 150 -15.24 22.64 -8.16
C MET A 150 -14.58 22.89 -6.78
N ILE A 151 -13.75 21.95 -6.31
CA ILE A 151 -13.01 22.10 -5.05
C ILE A 151 -11.78 22.95 -5.34
N ASN A 152 -11.59 24.04 -4.59
CA ASN A 152 -10.47 24.95 -4.81
C ASN A 152 -9.11 24.29 -4.47
N GLN A 153 -9.02 23.71 -3.28
CA GLN A 153 -7.84 23.01 -2.78
C GLN A 153 -8.27 21.81 -1.93
N TRP A 154 -7.43 20.79 -1.91
CA TRP A 154 -7.58 19.68 -0.98
C TRP A 154 -6.24 19.21 -0.42
N THR A 155 -6.28 18.42 0.63
CA THR A 155 -5.12 17.69 1.13
C THR A 155 -5.03 16.36 0.43
N VAL A 156 -3.82 15.96 0.02
CA VAL A 156 -3.57 14.63 -0.55
C VAL A 156 -3.01 13.70 0.53
N TYR A 157 -3.60 12.52 0.66
CA TYR A 157 -3.14 11.49 1.58
C TYR A 157 -2.83 10.21 0.80
N GLY A 158 -1.57 9.80 0.83
CA GLY A 158 -1.09 8.59 0.17
C GLY A 158 -0.51 7.60 1.16
N ILE A 159 -0.84 6.31 0.99
CA ILE A 159 -0.29 5.21 1.79
C ILE A 159 0.46 4.24 0.88
N SER A 160 1.68 3.80 1.29
CA SER A 160 2.45 2.82 0.53
C SER A 160 2.67 3.30 -0.92
N TYR A 161 2.32 2.51 -1.93
CA TYR A 161 2.32 2.97 -3.31
C TYR A 161 1.54 4.28 -3.50
N GLY A 162 0.46 4.51 -2.77
CA GLY A 162 -0.31 5.76 -2.85
C GLY A 162 0.50 7.02 -2.55
N THR A 163 1.66 6.89 -1.90
CA THR A 163 2.59 8.00 -1.69
C THR A 163 3.24 8.47 -3.01
N VAL A 164 3.33 7.60 -4.01
CA VAL A 164 3.85 7.93 -5.35
C VAL A 164 2.93 8.93 -6.06
N PRO A 165 1.65 8.60 -6.37
CA PRO A 165 0.75 9.56 -6.99
C PRO A 165 0.46 10.78 -6.10
N ALA A 166 0.48 10.67 -4.76
CA ALA A 166 0.34 11.82 -3.85
C ALA A 166 1.52 12.79 -3.96
N THR A 167 2.76 12.29 -4.03
CA THR A 167 3.97 13.10 -4.25
C THR A 167 3.93 13.77 -5.62
N MET A 168 3.58 13.02 -6.68
CA MET A 168 3.44 13.56 -8.03
C MET A 168 2.36 14.66 -8.07
N TYR A 169 1.20 14.42 -7.46
CA TYR A 169 0.13 15.42 -7.42
C TYR A 169 0.57 16.70 -6.73
N ALA A 170 1.14 16.60 -5.54
CA ALA A 170 1.58 17.76 -4.76
C ALA A 170 2.70 18.56 -5.47
N SER A 171 3.51 17.90 -6.29
CA SER A 171 4.54 18.53 -7.13
C SER A 171 3.97 19.21 -8.36
N LEU A 172 3.06 18.52 -9.08
CA LEU A 172 2.48 18.99 -10.35
C LEU A 172 1.43 20.09 -10.13
N PHE A 173 0.67 20.02 -9.02
CA PHE A 173 -0.46 20.89 -8.74
C PHE A 173 -0.34 21.57 -7.36
N PRO A 174 0.76 22.30 -7.07
CA PRO A 174 0.97 22.90 -5.75
C PRO A 174 -0.10 23.94 -5.40
N GLN A 175 -0.70 24.62 -6.38
CA GLN A 175 -1.77 25.60 -6.15
C GLN A 175 -3.10 24.97 -5.74
N SER A 176 -3.32 23.73 -6.12
CA SER A 176 -4.52 22.94 -5.78
C SER A 176 -4.32 22.05 -4.54
N THR A 177 -3.10 22.05 -3.98
CA THR A 177 -2.72 21.21 -2.85
C THR A 177 -2.54 22.06 -1.59
N ARG A 178 -3.35 21.80 -0.56
CA ARG A 178 -3.21 22.42 0.76
C ARG A 178 -2.03 21.85 1.51
N ALA A 179 -1.96 20.53 1.59
CA ALA A 179 -0.91 19.77 2.24
C ALA A 179 -0.80 18.36 1.63
N ALA A 180 0.33 17.71 1.86
CA ALA A 180 0.52 16.30 1.54
C ALA A 180 0.76 15.50 2.83
N ILE A 181 0.08 14.35 2.95
CA ILE A 181 0.30 13.38 4.02
C ILE A 181 0.81 12.10 3.36
N LEU A 182 1.98 11.65 3.76
CA LEU A 182 2.66 10.50 3.18
C LEU A 182 2.93 9.46 4.28
N GLU A 183 2.37 8.26 4.11
CA GLU A 183 2.48 7.19 5.11
C GLU A 183 3.04 5.92 4.47
N GLY A 184 4.06 5.30 5.10
CA GLY A 184 4.72 4.14 4.53
C GLY A 184 5.32 4.47 3.16
N VAL A 185 6.26 5.39 3.12
CA VAL A 185 6.67 6.14 1.93
C VAL A 185 7.51 5.32 0.96
N VAL A 186 7.16 5.34 -0.32
CA VAL A 186 8.02 4.92 -1.42
C VAL A 186 8.88 6.11 -1.87
N TYR A 187 10.20 6.00 -1.74
CA TYR A 187 11.15 7.03 -2.19
C TYR A 187 11.55 6.81 -3.65
N ASP A 188 12.04 5.61 -3.95
CA ASP A 188 12.42 5.21 -5.30
C ASP A 188 11.80 3.88 -5.67
N GLY A 189 11.42 3.70 -6.92
CA GLY A 189 11.24 2.39 -7.52
C GLY A 189 12.59 1.69 -7.68
N GLY A 190 12.62 0.35 -7.64
CA GLY A 190 13.81 -0.43 -7.88
C GLY A 190 14.21 -1.37 -6.75
N LEU A 191 15.48 -1.80 -6.75
CA LEU A 191 15.95 -2.89 -5.90
C LEU A 191 15.75 -2.66 -4.40
N GLN A 192 15.94 -1.43 -3.92
CA GLN A 192 15.81 -1.09 -2.50
C GLN A 192 14.39 -1.36 -1.97
N LEU A 193 13.37 -1.12 -2.80
CA LEU A 193 11.97 -1.39 -2.44
C LEU A 193 11.71 -2.89 -2.26
N TRP A 194 12.29 -3.73 -3.13
CA TRP A 194 12.02 -5.18 -3.16
C TRP A 194 12.94 -5.99 -2.26
N ASP A 195 14.22 -5.65 -2.20
CA ASP A 195 15.24 -6.34 -1.41
C ASP A 195 15.05 -6.16 0.11
N ALA A 196 14.40 -5.09 0.52
CA ALA A 196 14.02 -4.80 1.91
C ALA A 196 15.09 -5.15 2.97
N PRO A 197 16.33 -4.60 2.88
CA PRO A 197 17.42 -4.94 3.79
C PRO A 197 17.10 -4.62 5.25
N HIS A 198 16.24 -3.63 5.47
CA HIS A 198 15.77 -3.27 6.81
C HIS A 198 14.92 -4.40 7.43
N ARG A 199 14.00 -4.98 6.67
CA ARG A 199 13.19 -6.14 7.11
C ARG A 199 14.08 -7.32 7.50
N ARG A 200 15.09 -7.63 6.67
CA ARG A 200 16.05 -8.70 6.97
C ARG A 200 16.73 -8.47 8.31
N LYS A 201 17.24 -7.27 8.54
CA LYS A 201 17.90 -6.90 9.80
C LYS A 201 16.99 -7.08 11.02
N LEU A 202 15.74 -6.65 10.94
CA LEU A 202 14.76 -6.80 12.02
C LEU A 202 14.46 -8.27 12.31
N VAL A 203 14.17 -9.05 11.28
CA VAL A 203 13.84 -10.49 11.43
C VAL A 203 15.04 -11.27 11.94
N GLN A 204 16.25 -11.05 11.42
CA GLN A 204 17.44 -11.75 11.87
C GLN A 204 17.75 -11.45 13.34
N LYS A 205 17.62 -10.19 13.76
CA LYS A 205 17.78 -9.82 15.17
C LYS A 205 16.78 -10.53 16.08
N MET A 206 15.54 -10.66 15.64
CA MET A 206 14.50 -11.37 16.37
C MET A 206 14.82 -12.88 16.45
N LEU A 207 15.16 -13.53 15.32
CA LEU A 207 15.51 -14.95 15.28
C LEU A 207 16.70 -15.29 16.19
N ASN A 208 17.73 -14.45 16.21
CA ASN A 208 18.89 -14.60 17.08
C ASN A 208 18.54 -14.56 18.59
N SER A 209 17.34 -14.10 18.95
CA SER A 209 16.84 -14.07 20.33
C SER A 209 16.02 -15.31 20.72
N LEU A 210 15.78 -16.24 19.79
CA LEU A 210 15.03 -17.47 20.04
C LEU A 210 15.93 -18.56 20.63
N SER A 211 15.32 -19.56 21.31
CA SER A 211 16.06 -20.70 21.82
C SER A 211 16.62 -21.61 20.71
N PRO A 212 17.77 -22.27 20.92
CA PRO A 212 18.31 -23.20 19.91
C PRO A 212 17.34 -24.31 19.51
N SER A 213 16.55 -24.84 20.46
CA SER A 213 15.55 -25.87 20.19
C SER A 213 14.42 -25.37 19.28
N LEU A 214 13.94 -24.14 19.50
CA LEU A 214 12.96 -23.53 18.63
C LEU A 214 13.56 -23.25 17.24
N MET A 215 14.77 -22.76 17.16
CA MET A 215 15.45 -22.54 15.89
C MET A 215 15.58 -23.84 15.07
N ALA A 216 15.97 -24.95 15.70
CA ALA A 216 16.01 -26.27 15.02
C ALA A 216 14.63 -26.69 14.53
N ARG A 217 13.57 -26.41 15.29
CA ARG A 217 12.18 -26.69 14.87
C ARG A 217 11.78 -25.81 13.67
N LEU A 218 12.09 -24.52 13.68
CA LEU A 218 11.82 -23.64 12.54
C LEU A 218 12.59 -24.07 11.28
N GLU A 219 13.82 -24.53 11.42
CA GLU A 219 14.60 -25.10 10.31
C GLU A 219 13.95 -26.36 9.74
N SER A 220 13.33 -27.20 10.60
CA SER A 220 12.64 -28.41 10.16
C SER A 220 11.46 -28.14 9.23
N VAL A 221 10.90 -26.93 9.24
CA VAL A 221 9.83 -26.54 8.30
C VAL A 221 10.26 -26.74 6.86
N SER A 222 11.50 -26.39 6.53
CA SER A 222 12.05 -26.59 5.19
C SER A 222 12.75 -27.92 5.01
N THR A 223 13.58 -28.35 5.98
CA THR A 223 14.43 -29.53 5.83
C THR A 223 13.67 -30.85 5.98
N VAL A 224 12.65 -30.90 6.83
CA VAL A 224 11.86 -32.11 7.13
C VAL A 224 10.49 -32.07 6.45
N HIS A 225 9.83 -30.92 6.48
CA HIS A 225 8.44 -30.79 5.98
C HIS A 225 8.37 -30.30 4.54
N GLY A 226 9.50 -30.00 3.87
CA GLY A 226 9.59 -29.66 2.45
C GLY A 226 8.90 -28.33 2.06
N ILE A 227 8.67 -27.45 3.03
CA ILE A 227 8.12 -26.11 2.76
C ILE A 227 9.28 -25.20 2.31
N PRO A 228 9.14 -24.40 1.25
CA PRO A 228 10.20 -23.53 0.75
C PRO A 228 10.84 -22.66 1.83
N ASP A 229 12.15 -22.47 1.80
CA ASP A 229 12.93 -21.70 2.79
C ASP A 229 12.45 -20.25 2.95
N THR A 230 11.73 -19.73 1.96
CA THR A 230 11.16 -18.38 1.94
C THR A 230 9.93 -18.21 2.84
N TRP A 231 9.48 -19.28 3.51
CA TRP A 231 8.29 -19.24 4.37
C TRP A 231 8.40 -18.16 5.47
N MET A 232 9.57 -17.98 6.06
CA MET A 232 9.80 -16.97 7.10
C MET A 232 9.67 -15.55 6.53
N SER A 233 10.17 -15.29 5.32
CA SER A 233 10.01 -14.00 4.65
C SER A 233 8.53 -13.64 4.48
N ARG A 234 7.70 -14.60 4.11
CA ARG A 234 6.25 -14.41 3.97
C ARG A 234 5.59 -14.10 5.30
N GLN A 235 5.92 -14.86 6.36
CA GLN A 235 5.42 -14.58 7.71
C GLN A 235 5.86 -13.18 8.18
N ALA A 236 7.12 -12.82 7.98
CA ALA A 236 7.64 -11.51 8.34
C ALA A 236 6.92 -10.39 7.59
N ARG A 237 6.73 -10.50 6.28
CA ARG A 237 5.97 -9.51 5.49
C ARG A 237 4.59 -9.25 6.07
N THR A 238 3.86 -10.33 6.39
CA THR A 238 2.52 -10.21 6.95
C THR A 238 2.53 -9.52 8.31
N GLN A 239 3.44 -9.92 9.21
CA GLN A 239 3.45 -9.39 10.57
C GLN A 239 4.00 -7.95 10.65
N LEU A 240 5.02 -7.61 9.86
CA LEU A 240 5.62 -6.28 9.85
C LEU A 240 4.78 -5.22 9.11
N MET A 241 3.61 -5.60 8.61
CA MET A 241 2.59 -4.65 8.18
C MET A 241 1.88 -3.96 9.35
N TYR A 242 1.91 -4.55 10.54
CA TYR A 242 1.17 -4.08 11.72
C TYR A 242 2.09 -3.53 12.79
N ASN A 243 1.57 -2.61 13.61
CA ASN A 243 2.26 -2.11 14.78
C ASN A 243 2.58 -3.27 15.74
N ASP A 244 3.75 -3.21 16.38
CA ASP A 244 4.33 -4.29 17.18
C ASP A 244 4.58 -5.60 16.40
N GLY A 245 4.73 -5.53 15.08
CA GLY A 245 4.81 -6.70 14.20
C GLY A 245 5.95 -7.65 14.52
N VAL A 246 7.15 -7.14 14.84
CA VAL A 246 8.30 -7.97 15.25
C VAL A 246 8.01 -8.71 16.55
N LYS A 247 7.41 -8.03 17.54
CA LYS A 247 7.01 -8.63 18.82
C LYS A 247 5.97 -9.73 18.62
N LYS A 248 4.92 -9.42 17.85
CA LYS A 248 3.84 -10.38 17.52
C LYS A 248 4.36 -11.60 16.75
N LEU A 249 5.31 -11.39 15.83
CA LEU A 249 5.96 -12.48 15.11
C LEU A 249 6.73 -13.39 16.07
N LYS A 250 7.52 -12.79 16.98
CA LYS A 250 8.28 -13.54 18.00
C LYS A 250 7.34 -14.37 18.88
N GLU A 251 6.32 -13.74 19.47
CA GLU A 251 5.33 -14.40 20.32
C GLU A 251 4.65 -15.58 19.60
N ARG A 252 4.28 -15.39 18.33
CA ARG A 252 3.70 -16.46 17.50
C ARG A 252 4.67 -17.62 17.28
N LEU A 253 5.95 -17.33 17.01
CA LEU A 253 6.97 -18.37 16.82
C LEU A 253 7.26 -19.13 18.12
N GLU A 254 7.24 -18.46 19.26
CA GLU A 254 7.43 -19.11 20.58
C GLU A 254 6.32 -20.13 20.90
N LEU A 255 5.10 -19.92 20.38
CA LEU A 255 4.01 -20.92 20.53
C LEU A 255 4.29 -22.22 19.76
N LEU A 256 5.17 -22.20 18.77
CA LEU A 256 5.52 -23.37 17.97
C LEU A 256 6.34 -24.42 18.73
N THR A 257 6.66 -24.19 20.01
CA THR A 257 7.19 -25.22 20.93
C THR A 257 6.13 -26.28 21.26
N ASP A 258 4.86 -25.97 21.16
CA ASP A 258 3.75 -26.92 21.29
C ASP A 258 3.55 -27.70 19.98
N ASP A 259 3.46 -29.03 20.06
CA ASP A 259 3.38 -29.91 18.88
C ASP A 259 2.07 -29.76 18.09
N LYS A 260 0.95 -29.47 18.77
CA LYS A 260 -0.33 -29.26 18.11
C LYS A 260 -0.31 -27.95 17.34
N VAL A 261 0.15 -26.88 17.99
CA VAL A 261 0.29 -25.54 17.36
C VAL A 261 1.24 -25.61 16.16
N PHE A 262 2.34 -26.37 16.28
CA PHE A 262 3.28 -26.54 15.19
C PHE A 262 2.65 -27.26 13.97
N LYS A 263 1.85 -28.32 14.20
CA LYS A 263 1.14 -29.00 13.10
C LYS A 263 0.13 -28.10 12.40
N GLU A 264 -0.62 -27.29 13.16
CA GLU A 264 -1.56 -26.31 12.61
C GLU A 264 -0.82 -25.25 11.77
N PHE A 265 0.29 -24.75 12.31
CA PHE A 265 1.16 -23.80 11.62
C PHE A 265 1.71 -24.36 10.29
N LEU A 266 2.22 -25.61 10.26
CA LEU A 266 2.69 -26.23 9.03
C LEU A 266 1.60 -26.29 7.96
N THR A 267 0.36 -26.56 8.35
CA THR A 267 -0.80 -26.57 7.46
C THR A 267 -1.08 -25.17 6.90
N GLU A 268 -1.03 -24.14 7.76
CA GLU A 268 -1.24 -22.75 7.36
C GLU A 268 -0.15 -22.27 6.40
N VAL A 269 1.13 -22.49 6.75
CA VAL A 269 2.25 -22.05 5.91
C VAL A 269 2.23 -22.77 4.56
N ARG A 270 1.93 -24.08 4.53
CA ARG A 270 1.82 -24.84 3.28
C ARG A 270 0.75 -24.27 2.36
N LYS A 271 -0.42 -23.90 2.89
CA LYS A 271 -1.48 -23.22 2.12
C LYS A 271 -1.02 -21.89 1.50
N SER A 272 -0.08 -21.19 2.13
CA SER A 272 0.44 -19.93 1.57
C SER A 272 1.26 -20.10 0.29
N TYR A 273 1.61 -21.34 -0.05
CA TYR A 273 2.32 -21.71 -1.28
C TYR A 273 1.43 -22.38 -2.33
N GLU A 274 0.17 -22.68 -1.99
CA GLU A 274 -0.79 -23.15 -2.98
C GLU A 274 -1.12 -21.98 -3.95
N PRO A 275 -1.27 -22.27 -5.26
CA PRO A 275 -1.72 -21.28 -6.21
C PRO A 275 -3.08 -20.72 -5.72
N ILE A 276 -3.13 -19.42 -5.47
CA ILE A 276 -4.40 -18.79 -5.13
C ILE A 276 -5.23 -18.78 -6.40
N THR A 277 -6.22 -19.64 -6.47
CA THR A 277 -7.28 -19.57 -7.48
C THR A 277 -8.12 -18.35 -7.15
N TYR A 278 -7.83 -17.28 -7.87
CA TYR A 278 -8.48 -16.00 -7.67
C TYR A 278 -9.94 -16.10 -8.13
N THR A 279 -10.86 -16.14 -7.17
CA THR A 279 -12.25 -15.76 -7.45
C THR A 279 -12.29 -14.23 -7.40
N PRO A 280 -12.64 -13.54 -8.49
CA PRO A 280 -12.64 -12.08 -8.52
C PRO A 280 -13.75 -11.52 -7.63
N HIS A 281 -13.50 -11.45 -6.33
CA HIS A 281 -14.23 -10.54 -5.47
C HIS A 281 -13.66 -9.15 -5.71
N ILE A 282 -14.18 -8.48 -6.72
CA ILE A 282 -13.69 -7.23 -7.32
C ILE A 282 -13.49 -6.11 -6.30
N LEU A 283 -14.21 -6.13 -5.19
CA LEU A 283 -14.12 -5.08 -4.16
C LEU A 283 -12.99 -5.26 -3.16
N PHE A 284 -12.41 -6.47 -3.05
CA PHE A 284 -11.40 -6.76 -2.04
C PHE A 284 -10.09 -7.25 -2.61
N ALA A 285 -10.06 -7.47 -3.93
CA ALA A 285 -8.89 -7.98 -4.60
C ALA A 285 -8.04 -6.83 -5.14
N SER A 286 -6.73 -6.90 -4.93
CA SER A 286 -5.81 -6.14 -5.76
C SER A 286 -6.02 -6.56 -7.22
N ASN A 287 -6.06 -5.58 -8.13
CA ASN A 287 -6.06 -5.88 -9.56
C ASN A 287 -4.64 -6.29 -9.96
N ASP A 288 -4.42 -7.59 -10.17
CA ASP A 288 -3.11 -8.14 -10.50
C ASP A 288 -2.49 -7.55 -11.76
N ILE A 289 -3.32 -7.18 -12.76
CA ILE A 289 -2.84 -6.52 -13.97
C ILE A 289 -2.34 -5.12 -13.66
N ALA A 290 -3.12 -4.29 -12.95
CA ALA A 290 -2.70 -2.95 -12.54
C ALA A 290 -1.45 -3.01 -11.64
N TYR A 291 -1.43 -3.95 -10.68
CA TYR A 291 -0.27 -4.20 -9.83
C TYR A 291 0.99 -4.48 -10.66
N MET A 292 0.92 -5.43 -11.58
CA MET A 292 2.06 -5.81 -12.41
C MET A 292 2.47 -4.71 -13.37
N MET A 293 1.50 -4.05 -14.04
CA MET A 293 1.80 -2.95 -14.97
C MET A 293 2.62 -1.85 -14.31
N ILE A 294 2.15 -1.35 -13.16
CA ILE A 294 2.82 -0.27 -12.43
C ILE A 294 4.14 -0.77 -11.81
N SER A 295 4.13 -1.94 -11.18
CA SER A 295 5.33 -2.49 -10.54
C SER A 295 6.44 -2.76 -11.54
N CYS A 296 6.11 -3.26 -12.74
CA CYS A 296 7.09 -3.49 -13.80
C CYS A 296 7.65 -2.17 -14.34
N GLN A 297 6.80 -1.17 -14.61
CA GLN A 297 7.21 0.06 -15.27
C GLN A 297 7.88 1.05 -14.32
N GLU A 298 7.31 1.24 -13.12
CA GLU A 298 7.66 2.36 -12.25
C GLU A 298 8.36 1.94 -10.95
N LEU A 299 8.07 0.72 -10.45
CA LEU A 299 8.65 0.25 -9.20
C LEU A 299 9.85 -0.69 -9.39
N GLY A 300 10.29 -0.91 -10.63
CA GLY A 300 11.52 -1.65 -10.94
C GLY A 300 11.39 -3.16 -10.95
N MET A 301 10.17 -3.73 -10.93
CA MET A 301 9.99 -5.19 -10.96
C MET A 301 10.44 -5.84 -12.26
N ALA A 302 10.53 -5.08 -13.36
CA ALA A 302 11.12 -5.54 -14.63
C ALA A 302 12.67 -5.50 -14.65
N THR A 303 13.31 -5.05 -13.56
CA THR A 303 14.78 -5.00 -13.47
C THR A 303 15.30 -6.41 -13.19
N PRO A 304 16.31 -6.91 -13.93
CA PRO A 304 16.97 -8.16 -13.61
C PRO A 304 17.57 -8.16 -12.20
N ASP A 305 17.67 -9.34 -11.60
CA ASP A 305 18.28 -9.57 -10.28
C ASP A 305 17.52 -8.99 -9.05
N ILE A 306 16.23 -8.63 -9.20
CA ILE A 306 15.40 -8.33 -8.04
C ILE A 306 15.10 -9.60 -7.26
N SER A 307 15.54 -9.62 -5.98
CA SER A 307 15.15 -10.64 -5.01
C SER A 307 13.97 -10.13 -4.19
N ILE A 308 12.83 -10.80 -4.28
CA ILE A 308 11.64 -10.49 -3.47
C ILE A 308 11.42 -11.45 -2.30
N GLU A 309 12.19 -12.51 -2.19
CA GLU A 309 12.10 -13.48 -1.10
C GLU A 309 13.47 -13.85 -0.53
N ASP A 310 13.55 -13.87 0.81
CA ASP A 310 14.75 -14.21 1.55
C ASP A 310 14.57 -15.48 2.38
N SER A 311 15.61 -16.30 2.46
CA SER A 311 15.70 -17.38 3.44
C SER A 311 16.41 -16.85 4.69
N PHE A 312 15.65 -16.56 5.75
CA PHE A 312 16.22 -16.06 7.02
C PHE A 312 16.79 -17.17 7.89
N ILE A 313 16.24 -18.38 7.80
CA ILE A 313 16.55 -19.47 8.74
C ILE A 313 17.97 -19.99 8.55
N LYS A 314 18.44 -20.12 7.31
CA LYS A 314 19.80 -20.61 6.98
C LYS A 314 20.87 -19.52 7.00
N GLY A 315 20.51 -18.27 7.31
CA GLY A 315 21.43 -17.13 7.24
C GLY A 315 21.98 -16.84 5.84
N GLN A 316 21.51 -17.56 4.83
CA GLN A 316 21.86 -17.38 3.44
C GLN A 316 20.81 -16.53 2.75
N LEU A 317 21.26 -15.47 2.10
CA LEU A 317 20.49 -14.77 1.09
C LEU A 317 20.28 -15.72 -0.09
N VAL A 318 19.20 -16.48 -0.09
CA VAL A 318 18.77 -17.13 -1.33
C VAL A 318 18.09 -16.03 -2.15
N ARG A 319 18.89 -15.34 -2.95
CA ARG A 319 18.38 -14.52 -4.04
C ARG A 319 17.72 -15.46 -5.04
N LYS A 320 16.47 -15.75 -4.84
CA LYS A 320 15.66 -16.26 -5.91
C LYS A 320 15.30 -15.06 -6.77
N VAL A 321 16.00 -14.88 -7.88
CA VAL A 321 15.49 -14.02 -8.95
C VAL A 321 14.07 -14.46 -9.20
N ASP A 322 13.10 -13.57 -8.99
CA ASP A 322 11.73 -13.91 -9.34
C ASP A 322 11.59 -13.86 -10.86
N THR A 323 12.08 -14.94 -11.48
CA THR A 323 11.95 -15.14 -12.93
C THR A 323 10.49 -15.12 -13.37
N ASP A 324 9.55 -15.38 -12.46
CA ASP A 324 8.13 -15.38 -12.78
C ASP A 324 7.59 -13.94 -12.88
N SER A 325 8.02 -13.02 -12.03
CA SER A 325 7.67 -11.59 -12.18
C SER A 325 8.24 -11.01 -13.46
N LEU A 326 9.50 -11.30 -13.79
CA LEU A 326 10.11 -10.87 -15.07
C LEU A 326 9.34 -11.44 -16.27
N LYS A 327 8.96 -12.72 -16.24
CA LYS A 327 8.13 -13.34 -17.29
C LYS A 327 6.76 -12.66 -17.40
N GLN A 328 6.13 -12.29 -16.26
CA GLN A 328 4.86 -11.59 -16.28
C GLN A 328 5.01 -10.16 -16.82
N CYS A 329 6.07 -9.42 -16.46
CA CYS A 329 6.36 -8.11 -17.04
C CYS A 329 6.51 -8.21 -18.56
N ALA A 330 7.27 -9.20 -19.06
CA ALA A 330 7.45 -9.44 -20.48
C ALA A 330 6.13 -9.82 -21.18
N ARG A 331 5.32 -10.67 -20.57
CA ARG A 331 4.00 -11.09 -21.08
C ARG A 331 3.03 -9.89 -21.20
N LEU A 332 3.10 -8.96 -20.26
CA LEU A 332 2.31 -7.72 -20.27
C LEU A 332 2.94 -6.62 -21.13
N ARG A 333 4.12 -6.85 -21.73
CA ARG A 333 4.91 -5.83 -22.46
C ARG A 333 5.23 -4.59 -21.61
N ALA A 334 5.20 -4.73 -20.28
CA ALA A 334 5.53 -3.66 -19.35
C ALA A 334 7.05 -3.58 -19.17
N LYS A 335 7.64 -2.47 -19.58
CA LYS A 335 9.10 -2.23 -19.52
C LYS A 335 9.44 -1.37 -18.32
N GLY A 336 10.57 -1.62 -17.68
CA GLY A 336 11.09 -0.82 -16.56
C GLY A 336 11.82 0.45 -17.01
N ASP A 337 11.22 1.24 -17.90
CA ASP A 337 11.78 2.44 -18.48
C ASP A 337 11.32 3.76 -17.83
N LYS A 338 10.38 3.66 -16.89
CA LYS A 338 9.78 4.81 -16.19
C LYS A 338 9.92 4.70 -14.67
N ILE A 339 11.08 4.27 -14.20
CA ILE A 339 11.29 4.06 -12.77
C ILE A 339 11.03 5.35 -11.99
N TYR A 340 10.09 5.26 -11.03
CA TYR A 340 9.76 6.35 -10.13
C TYR A 340 10.97 6.76 -9.28
N ARG A 341 11.20 8.08 -9.21
CA ARG A 341 12.14 8.70 -8.30
C ARG A 341 11.52 9.95 -7.71
N ALA A 342 11.42 10.01 -6.40
CA ALA A 342 10.81 11.14 -5.72
C ALA A 342 11.49 12.47 -6.03
N GLU A 343 12.80 12.46 -6.28
CA GLU A 343 13.59 13.66 -6.61
C GLU A 343 13.11 14.38 -7.88
N ASN A 344 12.47 13.64 -8.80
CA ASN A 344 11.88 14.22 -10.01
C ASN A 344 10.59 15.01 -9.75
N TYR A 345 10.04 14.89 -8.54
CA TYR A 345 8.76 15.50 -8.14
C TYR A 345 8.94 16.35 -6.86
N PRO A 346 9.57 17.54 -6.98
CA PRO A 346 9.85 18.40 -5.83
C PRO A 346 8.57 18.98 -5.22
N VAL A 347 8.20 18.50 -4.03
CA VAL A 347 7.03 18.98 -3.28
C VAL A 347 7.36 20.27 -2.55
N LYS A 348 6.57 21.33 -2.76
CA LYS A 348 6.75 22.66 -2.13
C LYS A 348 5.68 23.01 -1.12
N VAL A 349 4.58 22.26 -1.07
CA VAL A 349 3.50 22.43 -0.11
C VAL A 349 3.86 21.84 1.25
N PRO A 350 3.15 22.16 2.35
CA PRO A 350 3.35 21.51 3.65
C PRO A 350 3.27 19.99 3.55
N VAL A 351 4.22 19.27 4.15
CA VAL A 351 4.26 17.80 4.11
C VAL A 351 4.35 17.20 5.51
N THR A 352 3.46 16.26 5.80
CA THR A 352 3.51 15.44 7.01
C THR A 352 3.79 13.99 6.64
N TYR A 353 4.78 13.39 7.31
CA TYR A 353 5.17 12.00 7.13
C TYR A 353 4.77 11.18 8.36
N PHE A 354 4.14 10.03 8.10
CA PHE A 354 3.94 8.99 9.11
C PHE A 354 4.68 7.73 8.67
N GLN A 355 5.53 7.20 9.55
CA GLN A 355 6.37 6.07 9.23
C GLN A 355 6.47 5.13 10.41
N GLY A 356 6.49 3.82 10.17
CA GLY A 356 6.79 2.85 11.22
C GLY A 356 8.28 2.51 11.27
N SER A 357 8.85 2.37 12.49
CA SER A 357 10.26 1.98 12.62
C SER A 357 10.54 0.55 12.14
N ASP A 358 9.51 -0.31 12.19
CA ASP A 358 9.59 -1.73 11.87
C ASP A 358 8.86 -2.07 10.55
N ASP A 359 8.57 -1.05 9.75
CA ASP A 359 7.93 -1.22 8.45
C ASP A 359 8.71 -2.20 7.56
N GLY A 360 8.09 -3.32 7.26
CA GLY A 360 8.70 -4.39 6.46
C GLY A 360 8.50 -4.24 4.96
N ALA A 361 7.72 -3.26 4.51
CA ALA A 361 7.40 -3.02 3.10
C ALA A 361 8.14 -1.79 2.55
N THR A 362 7.89 -0.62 3.13
CA THR A 362 8.54 0.65 2.76
C THR A 362 9.30 1.17 3.98
N ALA A 363 10.56 0.79 4.06
CA ALA A 363 11.35 0.95 5.27
C ALA A 363 11.53 2.41 5.72
N ALA A 364 11.56 2.64 7.03
CA ALA A 364 11.74 3.98 7.60
C ALA A 364 12.93 4.78 7.03
N PRO A 365 14.10 4.18 6.71
CA PRO A 365 15.18 4.91 6.05
C PRO A 365 14.78 5.55 4.72
N GLU A 366 13.91 4.91 3.93
CA GLU A 366 13.44 5.45 2.65
C GLU A 366 12.51 6.66 2.87
N GLY A 367 11.60 6.58 3.86
CA GLY A 367 10.80 7.74 4.27
C GLY A 367 11.66 8.91 4.75
N ILE A 368 12.74 8.63 5.49
CA ILE A 368 13.70 9.66 5.94
C ILE A 368 14.44 10.28 4.75
N ARG A 369 14.84 9.49 3.73
CA ARG A 369 15.45 10.00 2.51
C ARG A 369 14.49 10.93 1.77
N HIS A 370 13.23 10.51 1.60
CA HIS A 370 12.20 11.33 0.98
C HIS A 370 11.99 12.66 1.75
N TYR A 371 11.87 12.60 3.08
CA TYR A 371 11.78 13.79 3.92
C TYR A 371 12.93 14.76 3.71
N LYS A 372 14.16 14.25 3.59
CA LYS A 372 15.35 15.08 3.38
C LYS A 372 15.41 15.70 2.00
N SER A 373 14.96 15.00 0.94
CA SER A 373 15.00 15.46 -0.44
C SER A 373 13.94 16.51 -0.78
N VAL A 374 12.82 16.53 -0.05
CA VAL A 374 11.70 17.44 -0.32
C VAL A 374 12.04 18.90 0.04
N PRO A 375 11.88 19.85 -0.91
CA PRO A 375 12.19 21.26 -0.69
C PRO A 375 11.07 22.08 -0.01
N ALA A 376 10.04 21.43 0.56
CA ALA A 376 8.92 22.12 1.20
C ALA A 376 9.40 23.08 2.29
N GLY A 377 8.78 24.27 2.34
CA GLY A 377 9.06 25.26 3.36
C GLY A 377 8.68 24.82 4.77
N PHE A 378 7.65 23.97 4.89
CA PHE A 378 7.28 23.28 6.11
C PHE A 378 7.14 21.78 5.87
N LYS A 379 7.85 21.00 6.65
CA LYS A 379 7.74 19.54 6.66
C LYS A 379 7.97 18.98 8.06
N GLN A 380 7.23 17.94 8.38
CA GLN A 380 7.33 17.24 9.65
C GLN A 380 7.24 15.72 9.44
N MET A 381 7.93 14.98 10.29
CA MET A 381 7.94 13.52 10.25
C MET A 381 7.72 12.95 11.65
N ALA A 382 6.82 12.00 11.73
CA ALA A 382 6.58 11.20 12.93
C ALA A 382 6.87 9.73 12.62
N ILE A 383 7.78 9.12 13.38
CA ILE A 383 8.13 7.69 13.27
C ILE A 383 7.60 6.98 14.50
N LEU A 384 6.61 6.10 14.32
CA LEU A 384 6.10 5.27 15.42
C LEU A 384 7.13 4.19 15.76
N VAL A 385 7.63 4.19 16.98
CA VAL A 385 8.54 3.15 17.47
C VAL A 385 7.79 1.81 17.54
N ARG A 386 8.34 0.78 16.95
CA ARG A 386 7.69 -0.52 16.69
C ARG A 386 6.46 -0.43 15.80
N GLY A 387 6.30 0.67 15.07
CA GLY A 387 5.24 0.84 14.06
C GLY A 387 5.50 -0.02 12.84
N GLY A 388 4.42 -0.56 12.27
CA GLY A 388 4.41 -1.30 11.01
C GLY A 388 4.30 -0.39 9.80
N HIS A 389 3.69 -0.91 8.73
CA HIS A 389 3.61 -0.23 7.43
C HIS A 389 2.65 0.97 7.43
N ASN A 390 1.52 0.87 8.14
CA ASN A 390 0.49 1.91 8.17
C ASN A 390 0.23 2.38 9.62
N PRO A 391 1.23 2.95 10.32
CA PRO A 391 1.15 3.19 11.76
C PRO A 391 0.07 4.21 12.14
N ASN A 392 -0.12 5.26 11.33
CA ASN A 392 -1.12 6.29 11.56
C ASN A 392 -2.54 5.74 11.26
N LEU A 393 -2.73 5.11 10.10
CA LEU A 393 -4.03 4.56 9.72
C LEU A 393 -4.48 3.48 10.69
N GLU A 394 -3.59 2.59 11.14
CA GLU A 394 -3.92 1.56 12.12
C GLU A 394 -4.43 2.18 13.41
N LEU A 395 -3.79 3.23 13.93
CA LEU A 395 -4.23 3.93 15.14
C LEU A 395 -5.57 4.68 14.95
N ILE A 396 -5.81 5.24 13.76
CA ILE A 396 -7.10 5.85 13.41
C ILE A 396 -8.21 4.79 13.38
N LEU A 397 -7.95 3.62 12.79
CA LEU A 397 -8.91 2.52 12.71
C LEU A 397 -9.29 1.96 14.09
N TYR A 398 -8.39 2.03 15.06
CA TYR A 398 -8.65 1.69 16.46
C TYR A 398 -9.21 2.85 17.28
N GLU A 399 -9.66 3.93 16.61
CA GLU A 399 -10.36 5.06 17.23
C GLU A 399 -9.53 5.77 18.30
N ASN A 400 -8.21 5.83 18.12
CA ASN A 400 -7.35 6.55 19.05
C ASN A 400 -7.60 8.07 18.93
N PRO A 401 -8.15 8.73 19.96
CA PRO A 401 -8.56 10.14 19.87
C PRO A 401 -7.37 11.09 19.72
N GLN A 402 -6.21 10.78 20.30
CA GLN A 402 -5.01 11.58 20.14
C GLN A 402 -4.46 11.46 18.71
N GLN A 403 -4.53 10.28 18.09
CA GLN A 403 -4.12 10.10 16.71
C GLN A 403 -5.03 10.83 15.73
N LEU A 404 -6.34 10.86 15.99
CA LEU A 404 -7.27 11.66 15.19
C LEU A 404 -6.95 13.15 15.25
N GLN A 405 -6.56 13.66 16.41
CA GLN A 405 -6.12 15.07 16.56
C GLN A 405 -4.80 15.31 15.81
N ILE A 406 -3.80 14.42 15.97
CA ILE A 406 -2.54 14.50 15.22
C ILE A 406 -2.80 14.53 13.71
N PHE A 407 -3.70 13.67 13.23
CA PHE A 407 -4.05 13.60 11.83
C PHE A 407 -4.80 14.85 11.34
N ASP A 408 -5.66 15.46 12.17
CA ASP A 408 -6.34 16.72 11.85
C ASP A 408 -5.35 17.87 11.58
N TYR A 409 -4.30 18.00 12.40
CA TYR A 409 -3.22 18.97 12.13
C TYR A 409 -2.52 18.68 10.80
N ALA A 410 -2.27 17.41 10.49
CA ALA A 410 -1.65 17.01 9.22
C ALA A 410 -2.55 17.36 8.02
N VAL A 411 -3.87 17.10 8.10
CA VAL A 411 -4.84 17.43 7.05
C VAL A 411 -4.88 18.93 6.78
N LYS A 412 -4.75 19.74 7.82
CA LYS A 412 -4.72 21.21 7.72
C LYS A 412 -3.35 21.77 7.28
N GLY A 413 -2.32 20.93 7.16
CA GLY A 413 -0.95 21.36 6.84
C GLY A 413 -0.28 22.16 7.97
N LEU A 414 -0.69 21.95 9.22
CA LEU A 414 -0.25 22.67 10.38
C LEU A 414 0.81 21.91 11.19
N PRO A 415 1.68 22.60 11.93
CA PRO A 415 2.59 21.99 12.88
C PRO A 415 1.82 21.19 13.95
N ILE A 416 2.16 19.93 14.12
CA ILE A 416 1.56 19.07 15.15
C ILE A 416 2.16 19.44 16.51
N PRO A 417 1.35 19.82 17.53
CA PRO A 417 1.84 20.14 18.87
C PRO A 417 2.56 18.95 19.50
N LYS A 418 3.77 19.17 20.02
CA LYS A 418 4.55 18.11 20.69
C LYS A 418 3.85 17.50 21.91
N SER A 419 2.96 18.28 22.56
CA SER A 419 2.13 17.81 23.67
C SER A 419 1.24 16.62 23.27
N LEU A 420 0.69 16.60 22.04
CA LEU A 420 -0.14 15.49 21.57
C LEU A 420 0.63 14.16 21.51
N TYR A 421 1.88 14.19 21.07
CA TYR A 421 2.73 13.00 21.08
C TYR A 421 3.08 12.54 22.51
N SER A 422 3.28 13.49 23.43
CA SER A 422 3.54 13.19 24.84
C SER A 422 2.31 12.59 25.53
N GLU A 423 1.14 13.13 25.26
CA GLU A 423 -0.15 12.61 25.76
C GLU A 423 -0.41 11.20 25.22
N MET A 424 -0.19 10.98 23.92
CA MET A 424 -0.33 9.66 23.32
C MET A 424 0.58 8.64 24.01
N LYS A 425 1.86 8.96 24.20
CA LYS A 425 2.80 8.08 24.92
C LYS A 425 2.31 7.75 26.33
N LYS A 426 1.81 8.74 27.07
CA LYS A 426 1.29 8.57 28.44
C LYS A 426 0.05 7.68 28.46
N ASN A 427 -0.88 7.90 27.53
CA ASN A 427 -2.21 7.27 27.57
C ASN A 427 -2.23 5.88 26.92
N THR A 428 -1.38 5.62 25.93
CA THR A 428 -1.42 4.39 25.11
C THR A 428 -0.11 3.61 25.09
N GLY A 429 1.00 4.19 25.55
CA GLY A 429 2.33 3.62 25.42
C GLY A 429 2.92 3.76 23.99
N HIS A 430 2.19 4.24 23.01
CA HIS A 430 2.71 4.50 21.67
C HIS A 430 3.67 5.68 21.67
N PHE A 431 4.85 5.48 21.11
CA PHE A 431 5.89 6.51 21.08
C PHE A 431 6.23 6.93 19.64
N TRP A 432 5.89 8.15 19.30
CA TRP A 432 6.31 8.80 18.08
C TRP A 432 7.63 9.56 18.27
N ALA A 433 8.66 9.15 17.53
CA ALA A 433 9.86 9.96 17.36
C ALA A 433 9.54 11.04 16.31
N TYR A 434 9.67 12.30 16.72
CA TYR A 434 9.20 13.43 15.92
C TYR A 434 10.33 14.36 15.51
N THR A 435 10.30 14.85 14.28
CA THR A 435 11.17 15.92 13.76
C THR A 435 10.38 16.86 12.84
N SER A 436 10.75 18.12 12.84
CA SER A 436 10.26 19.16 11.91
C SER A 436 11.40 20.09 11.55
N ASN A 437 11.32 20.77 10.42
CA ASN A 437 12.19 21.91 10.08
C ASN A 437 11.57 23.21 10.61
#